data_6577570fcc662258f5e0191ef19c8ffa
#
_entry.id   6577570fcc662258f5e0191ef19c8ffa
#
_cell.length_a   1.000
_cell.length_b   1.000
_cell.length_c   1.000
_cell.angle_alpha   90.00
_cell.angle_beta   90.00
_cell.angle_gamma   90.00
#
_symmetry.space_group_name_H-M   'P 1'
#
loop_
_entity.id
_entity.type
_entity.pdbx_description
1 polymer ?
#
loop_
_entity_poly.entity_id
_entity_poly.type
_entity_poly.pdbx_seq_one_letter_code
_entity_poly.pdbx_strand_id
1 'polypeptide(L)'
;QQELDSLDSMAKSVPLIFIGISAIILYIMLKRLVEQQRGLIGTLKAFGYTQKEILLHYLSYSWVIGLGGGIIGGLLGTLLSGYITEMYKEFFQLPDLKNQFSWEYFIIGIILSVLGCLFAGFQGVKGVMKLHPAQAMRPEAPPAGKKILIERIRILWSSLTVQGRMAMRNIFRSKGRSFFTLIGVVFTFAMMATMISFYETMDIMMIDQFEKIQNYNI
;
A
#
# COMPACT_ATOMS: atom_id res chain seq x y z
N GLN A 1 4.91 -31.92 2.45
CA GLN A 1 4.50 -31.30 1.18
C GLN A 1 3.48 -30.18 1.42
N GLN A 2 2.44 -30.38 2.24
CA GLN A 2 1.45 -29.34 2.56
C GLN A 2 2.05 -28.07 3.21
N GLU A 3 3.05 -28.20 4.08
CA GLU A 3 3.72 -27.05 4.70
C GLU A 3 4.56 -26.27 3.68
N LEU A 4 5.25 -26.96 2.78
CA LEU A 4 6.02 -26.31 1.71
C LEU A 4 5.11 -25.57 0.73
N ASP A 5 3.96 -26.14 0.38
CA ASP A 5 2.97 -25.49 -0.49
C ASP A 5 2.34 -24.26 0.17
N SER A 6 2.12 -24.30 1.50
CA SER A 6 1.62 -23.14 2.24
C SER A 6 2.64 -22.01 2.35
N LEU A 7 3.92 -22.34 2.56
CA LEU A 7 5.02 -21.36 2.57
C LEU A 7 5.23 -20.72 1.18
N ASP A 8 5.17 -21.51 0.11
CA ASP A 8 5.27 -20.99 -1.26
C ASP A 8 4.08 -20.05 -1.60
N SER A 9 2.88 -20.42 -1.16
CA SER A 9 1.69 -19.58 -1.32
C SER A 9 1.82 -18.26 -0.54
N MET A 10 2.33 -18.28 0.68
CA MET A 10 2.59 -17.09 1.49
C MET A 10 3.68 -16.22 0.86
N ALA A 11 4.78 -16.83 0.41
CA ALA A 11 5.88 -16.14 -0.24
C ALA A 11 5.45 -15.37 -1.51
N LYS A 12 4.44 -15.86 -2.22
CA LYS A 12 3.87 -15.21 -3.40
C LYS A 12 2.78 -14.18 -3.05
N SER A 13 1.93 -14.48 -2.07
CA SER A 13 0.75 -13.66 -1.74
C SER A 13 1.13 -12.38 -1.00
N VAL A 14 2.07 -12.44 -0.06
CA VAL A 14 2.47 -11.29 0.77
C VAL A 14 3.06 -10.15 -0.08
N PRO A 15 4.04 -10.38 -0.98
CA PRO A 15 4.54 -9.33 -1.86
C PRO A 15 3.46 -8.72 -2.76
N LEU A 16 2.52 -9.52 -3.27
CA LEU A 16 1.44 -9.04 -4.12
C LEU A 16 0.53 -8.03 -3.37
N ILE A 17 0.21 -8.30 -2.11
CA ILE A 17 -0.58 -7.40 -1.27
C ILE A 17 0.16 -6.07 -1.06
N PHE A 18 1.45 -6.11 -0.73
CA PHE A 18 2.25 -4.89 -0.53
C PHE A 18 2.41 -4.06 -1.80
N ILE A 19 2.62 -4.71 -2.96
CA ILE A 19 2.63 -4.04 -4.27
C ILE A 19 1.28 -3.39 -4.55
N GLY A 20 0.18 -4.09 -4.26
CA GLY A 20 -1.18 -3.56 -4.42
C GLY A 20 -1.42 -2.30 -3.58
N ILE A 21 -1.04 -2.33 -2.30
CA ILE A 21 -1.15 -1.18 -1.39
C ILE A 21 -0.29 -0.01 -1.90
N SER A 22 0.96 -0.26 -2.27
CA SER A 22 1.87 0.75 -2.81
C SER A 22 1.34 1.37 -4.11
N ALA A 23 0.77 0.56 -5.00
CA ALA A 23 0.16 1.02 -6.24
C ALA A 23 -1.04 1.94 -5.97
N ILE A 24 -1.87 1.63 -4.99
CA ILE A 24 -3.00 2.47 -4.58
C ILE A 24 -2.53 3.81 -4.03
N ILE A 25 -1.50 3.81 -3.17
CA ILE A 25 -0.93 5.04 -2.60
C ILE A 25 -0.36 5.92 -3.72
N LEU A 26 0.41 5.34 -4.64
CA LEU A 26 0.99 6.05 -5.77
C LEU A 26 -0.10 6.60 -6.71
N TYR A 27 -1.14 5.82 -6.99
CA TYR A 27 -2.31 6.27 -7.76
C TYR A 27 -2.95 7.51 -7.13
N ILE A 28 -3.21 7.50 -5.82
CA ILE A 28 -3.84 8.62 -5.12
C ILE A 28 -2.92 9.84 -5.15
N MET A 29 -1.62 9.65 -4.92
CA MET A 29 -0.62 10.71 -4.92
C MET A 29 -0.52 11.38 -6.29
N LEU A 30 -0.36 10.59 -7.36
CA LEU A 30 -0.23 11.12 -8.72
C LEU A 30 -1.53 11.76 -9.19
N LYS A 31 -2.68 11.17 -8.91
CA LYS A 31 -3.97 11.80 -9.21
C LYS A 31 -4.09 13.17 -8.56
N ARG A 32 -3.72 13.30 -7.29
CA ARG A 32 -3.74 14.57 -6.57
C ARG A 32 -2.74 15.58 -7.15
N LEU A 33 -1.53 15.14 -7.49
CA LEU A 33 -0.51 15.98 -8.12
C LEU A 33 -1.02 16.55 -9.44
N VAL A 34 -1.58 15.70 -10.30
CA VAL A 34 -2.11 16.09 -11.62
C VAL A 34 -3.35 16.98 -11.48
N GLU A 35 -4.22 16.74 -10.51
CA GLU A 35 -5.36 17.62 -10.20
C GLU A 35 -4.91 19.00 -9.74
N GLN A 36 -3.87 19.10 -8.92
CA GLN A 36 -3.28 20.38 -8.50
C GLN A 36 -2.65 21.15 -9.66
N GLN A 37 -2.03 20.44 -10.59
CA GLN A 37 -1.34 21.03 -11.74
C GLN A 37 -2.22 21.13 -13.00
N ARG A 38 -3.55 20.92 -12.88
CA ARG A 38 -4.47 20.92 -14.04
C ARG A 38 -4.41 22.21 -14.86
N GLY A 39 -4.20 23.37 -14.22
CA GLY A 39 -4.05 24.65 -14.90
C GLY A 39 -2.82 24.67 -15.81
N LEU A 40 -1.67 24.22 -15.29
CA LEU A 40 -0.45 24.09 -16.06
C LEU A 40 -0.61 23.12 -17.24
N ILE A 41 -1.26 21.99 -17.02
CA ILE A 41 -1.60 21.02 -18.07
C ILE A 41 -2.49 21.66 -19.16
N GLY A 42 -3.46 22.48 -18.76
CA GLY A 42 -4.30 23.22 -19.69
C GLY A 42 -3.49 24.19 -20.55
N THR A 43 -2.56 24.91 -19.93
CA THR A 43 -1.65 25.85 -20.64
C THR A 43 -0.73 25.10 -21.60
N LEU A 44 -0.10 23.99 -21.18
CA LEU A 44 0.75 23.18 -22.07
C LEU A 44 -0.03 22.65 -23.29
N LYS A 45 -1.27 22.20 -23.09
CA LYS A 45 -2.13 21.78 -24.20
C LYS A 45 -2.49 22.95 -25.14
N ALA A 46 -2.68 24.14 -24.60
CA ALA A 46 -2.93 25.34 -25.41
C ALA A 46 -1.71 25.73 -26.25
N PHE A 47 -0.49 25.46 -25.76
CA PHE A 47 0.76 25.62 -26.52
C PHE A 47 1.03 24.48 -27.52
N GLY A 48 0.15 23.50 -27.64
CA GLY A 48 0.23 22.44 -28.63
C GLY A 48 0.89 21.15 -28.18
N TYR A 49 1.24 21.03 -26.89
CA TYR A 49 1.72 19.75 -26.35
C TYR A 49 0.68 18.66 -26.47
N THR A 50 1.10 17.51 -26.94
CA THR A 50 0.23 16.35 -27.10
C THR A 50 -0.11 15.70 -25.76
N GLN A 51 -1.24 15.00 -25.71
CA GLN A 51 -1.62 14.26 -24.51
C GLN A 51 -0.56 13.20 -24.12
N LYS A 52 0.12 12.61 -25.10
CA LYS A 52 1.15 11.59 -24.88
C LYS A 52 2.41 12.18 -24.21
N GLU A 53 2.85 13.34 -24.64
CA GLU A 53 4.02 14.02 -24.06
C GLU A 53 3.79 14.37 -22.59
N ILE A 54 2.61 14.95 -22.29
CA ILE A 54 2.22 15.28 -20.93
C ILE A 54 2.08 14.00 -20.08
N LEU A 55 1.47 12.95 -20.62
CA LEU A 55 1.34 11.66 -19.93
C LEU A 55 2.73 11.06 -19.61
N LEU A 56 3.64 11.03 -20.57
CA LEU A 56 4.99 10.52 -20.38
C LEU A 56 5.75 11.29 -19.30
N HIS A 57 5.59 12.60 -19.25
CA HIS A 57 6.19 13.42 -18.20
C HIS A 57 5.72 12.99 -16.79
N TYR A 58 4.42 12.79 -16.58
CA TYR A 58 3.92 12.32 -15.28
C TYR A 58 4.24 10.85 -15.01
N LEU A 59 4.33 10.01 -16.03
CA LEU A 59 4.74 8.62 -15.88
C LEU A 59 6.24 8.49 -15.51
N SER A 60 7.07 9.48 -15.87
CA SER A 60 8.47 9.47 -15.45
C SER A 60 8.64 9.51 -13.92
N TYR A 61 7.73 10.17 -13.20
CA TYR A 61 7.69 10.09 -11.72
C TYR A 61 7.43 8.67 -11.23
N SER A 62 6.47 7.98 -11.84
CA SER A 62 6.17 6.58 -11.50
C SER A 62 7.36 5.66 -11.80
N TRP A 63 8.04 5.91 -12.90
CA TRP A 63 9.21 5.13 -13.31
C TRP A 63 10.38 5.31 -12.33
N VAL A 64 10.68 6.56 -11.94
CA VAL A 64 11.75 6.87 -10.98
C VAL A 64 11.42 6.28 -9.59
N ILE A 65 10.18 6.41 -9.14
CA ILE A 65 9.75 5.84 -7.85
C ILE A 65 9.80 4.31 -7.89
N GLY A 66 9.32 3.69 -8.97
CA GLY A 66 9.33 2.25 -9.14
C GLY A 66 10.73 1.66 -9.21
N LEU A 67 11.63 2.32 -9.96
CA LEU A 67 13.02 1.89 -10.08
C LEU A 67 13.79 2.09 -8.76
N GLY A 68 13.73 3.31 -8.20
CA GLY A 68 14.41 3.64 -6.95
C GLY A 68 13.90 2.78 -5.78
N GLY A 69 12.58 2.63 -5.65
CA GLY A 69 11.96 1.77 -4.65
C GLY A 69 12.30 0.29 -4.85
N GLY A 70 12.33 -0.18 -6.10
CA GLY A 70 12.71 -1.54 -6.43
C GLY A 70 14.17 -1.86 -6.09
N ILE A 71 15.11 -0.95 -6.41
CA ILE A 71 16.53 -1.12 -6.08
C ILE A 71 16.75 -1.08 -4.57
N ILE A 72 16.25 -0.04 -3.88
CA ILE A 72 16.43 0.10 -2.44
C ILE A 72 15.74 -1.05 -1.69
N GLY A 73 14.50 -1.39 -2.08
CA GLY A 73 13.75 -2.49 -1.49
C GLY A 73 14.41 -3.85 -1.73
N GLY A 74 14.97 -4.07 -2.92
CA GLY A 74 15.71 -5.28 -3.24
C GLY A 74 17.00 -5.43 -2.42
N LEU A 75 17.76 -4.35 -2.24
CA LEU A 75 18.97 -4.34 -1.41
C LEU A 75 18.63 -4.61 0.06
N LEU A 76 17.65 -3.89 0.63
CA LEU A 76 17.21 -4.09 2.00
C LEU A 76 16.62 -5.51 2.21
N GLY A 77 15.85 -6.00 1.24
CA GLY A 77 15.29 -7.36 1.28
C GLY A 77 16.37 -8.43 1.31
N THR A 78 17.44 -8.25 0.53
CA THR A 78 18.58 -9.18 0.52
C THR A 78 19.34 -9.17 1.85
N LEU A 79 19.55 -7.98 2.44
CA LEU A 79 20.18 -7.84 3.75
C LEU A 79 19.36 -8.52 4.84
N LEU A 80 18.04 -8.28 4.87
CA LEU A 80 17.14 -8.91 5.83
C LEU A 80 17.06 -10.43 5.66
N SER A 81 17.02 -10.91 4.41
CA SER A 81 17.06 -12.34 4.11
C SER A 81 18.32 -13.01 4.66
N GLY A 82 19.48 -12.34 4.57
CA GLY A 82 20.73 -12.81 5.16
C GLY A 82 20.62 -12.99 6.67
N TYR A 83 20.13 -11.98 7.35
CA TYR A 83 19.94 -12.00 8.80
C TYR A 83 18.99 -13.12 9.26
N ILE A 84 17.86 -13.26 8.58
CA ILE A 84 16.88 -14.33 8.84
C ILE A 84 17.51 -15.71 8.62
N THR A 85 18.28 -15.88 7.55
CA THR A 85 18.96 -17.15 7.24
C THR A 85 19.97 -17.53 8.32
N GLU A 86 20.73 -16.58 8.84
CA GLU A 86 21.66 -16.82 9.95
C GLU A 86 20.94 -17.22 11.23
N MET A 87 19.85 -16.54 11.56
CA MET A 87 19.02 -16.89 12.70
C MET A 87 18.45 -18.32 12.58
N TYR A 88 17.99 -18.73 11.39
CA TYR A 88 17.51 -20.10 11.17
C TYR A 88 18.61 -21.16 11.31
N LYS A 89 19.85 -20.86 10.92
CA LYS A 89 21.00 -21.78 11.12
C LYS A 89 21.28 -22.06 12.58
N GLU A 90 21.18 -21.05 13.44
CA GLU A 90 21.38 -21.22 14.88
C GLU A 90 20.31 -22.11 15.52
N PHE A 91 19.04 -21.95 15.09
CA PHE A 91 17.93 -22.71 15.65
C PHE A 91 17.85 -24.16 15.13
N PHE A 92 18.09 -24.38 13.85
CA PHE A 92 17.85 -25.68 13.21
C PHE A 92 19.09 -26.48 12.85
N GLN A 93 20.31 -26.01 13.18
CA GLN A 93 21.61 -26.68 12.89
C GLN A 93 21.69 -27.23 11.45
N LEU A 94 21.20 -26.49 10.46
CA LEU A 94 21.21 -26.88 9.06
C LEU A 94 22.55 -26.47 8.41
N PRO A 95 23.47 -27.40 8.12
CA PRO A 95 24.84 -27.06 7.73
C PRO A 95 24.98 -26.50 6.31
N ASP A 96 23.98 -26.66 5.44
CA ASP A 96 24.08 -26.35 3.99
C ASP A 96 23.26 -25.14 3.52
N LEU A 97 22.64 -24.36 4.44
CA LEU A 97 21.94 -23.14 4.06
C LEU A 97 22.97 -22.04 3.71
N LYS A 98 23.23 -21.86 2.42
CA LYS A 98 24.04 -20.76 1.91
C LYS A 98 23.14 -19.60 1.55
N ASN A 99 23.35 -18.46 2.20
CA ASN A 99 22.74 -17.21 1.75
C ASN A 99 23.41 -16.79 0.43
N GLN A 100 22.77 -17.07 -0.70
CA GLN A 100 23.24 -16.64 -2.01
C GLN A 100 22.38 -15.50 -2.51
N PHE A 101 23.03 -14.40 -2.90
CA PHE A 101 22.35 -13.32 -3.59
C PHE A 101 21.79 -13.85 -4.92
N SER A 102 20.48 -13.86 -5.07
CA SER A 102 19.83 -14.30 -6.30
C SER A 102 19.49 -13.10 -7.19
N TRP A 103 20.26 -12.92 -8.24
CA TRP A 103 20.00 -11.90 -9.26
C TRP A 103 18.64 -12.02 -9.90
N GLU A 104 18.15 -13.24 -10.02
CA GLU A 104 16.85 -13.53 -10.63
C GLU A 104 15.70 -12.90 -9.83
N TYR A 105 15.61 -13.17 -8.54
CA TYR A 105 14.57 -12.58 -7.67
C TYR A 105 14.73 -11.08 -7.52
N PHE A 106 15.95 -10.58 -7.49
CA PHE A 106 16.23 -9.15 -7.43
C PHE A 106 15.70 -8.42 -8.66
N ILE A 107 15.97 -8.93 -9.86
CA ILE A 107 15.51 -8.36 -11.13
C ILE A 107 13.98 -8.46 -11.24
N ILE A 108 13.39 -9.61 -10.89
CA ILE A 108 11.94 -9.79 -10.87
C ILE A 108 11.28 -8.78 -9.94
N GLY A 109 11.82 -8.56 -8.75
CA GLY A 109 11.32 -7.57 -7.80
C GLY A 109 11.33 -6.15 -8.36
N ILE A 110 12.41 -5.74 -9.02
CA ILE A 110 12.50 -4.42 -9.68
C ILE A 110 11.45 -4.31 -10.79
N ILE A 111 11.34 -5.32 -11.65
CA ILE A 111 10.37 -5.31 -12.76
C ILE A 111 8.94 -5.20 -12.22
N LEU A 112 8.58 -5.98 -11.22
CA LEU A 112 7.25 -5.93 -10.59
C LEU A 112 6.98 -4.56 -9.95
N SER A 113 7.97 -3.98 -9.26
CA SER A 113 7.87 -2.63 -8.67
C SER A 113 7.60 -1.58 -9.75
N VAL A 114 8.40 -1.58 -10.82
CA VAL A 114 8.26 -0.62 -11.93
C VAL A 114 6.91 -0.78 -12.64
N LEU A 115 6.51 -2.00 -12.97
CA LEU A 115 5.22 -2.27 -13.62
C LEU A 115 4.04 -1.85 -12.75
N GLY A 116 4.06 -2.17 -11.45
CA GLY A 116 3.03 -1.75 -10.50
C GLY A 116 2.92 -0.22 -10.39
N CYS A 117 4.06 0.46 -10.30
CA CYS A 117 4.13 1.92 -10.25
C CYS A 117 3.66 2.58 -11.56
N LEU A 118 4.06 2.05 -12.72
CA LEU A 118 3.62 2.57 -14.02
C LEU A 118 2.11 2.38 -14.22
N PHE A 119 1.57 1.23 -13.85
CA PHE A 119 0.14 0.97 -13.91
C PHE A 119 -0.65 1.94 -13.03
N ALA A 120 -0.23 2.11 -11.78
CA ALA A 120 -0.84 3.04 -10.84
C ALA A 120 -0.76 4.49 -11.33
N GLY A 121 0.40 4.89 -11.84
CA GLY A 121 0.63 6.21 -12.40
C GLY A 121 -0.24 6.50 -13.62
N PHE A 122 -0.32 5.57 -14.55
CA PHE A 122 -1.17 5.69 -15.73
C PHE A 122 -2.64 5.91 -15.35
N GLN A 123 -3.17 5.13 -14.41
CA GLN A 123 -4.53 5.28 -13.93
C GLN A 123 -4.76 6.62 -13.21
N GLY A 124 -3.75 7.09 -12.45
CA GLY A 124 -3.81 8.37 -11.74
C GLY A 124 -3.89 9.58 -12.68
N VAL A 125 -3.14 9.54 -13.77
CA VAL A 125 -3.01 10.66 -14.72
C VAL A 125 -4.13 10.69 -15.77
N LYS A 126 -4.66 9.52 -16.14
CA LYS A 126 -5.66 9.36 -17.23
C LYS A 126 -6.89 10.28 -17.12
N GLY A 127 -7.34 10.58 -15.91
CA GLY A 127 -8.55 11.39 -15.69
C GLY A 127 -8.41 12.82 -16.20
N VAL A 128 -7.31 13.48 -15.91
CA VAL A 128 -7.06 14.89 -16.28
C VAL A 128 -6.63 15.01 -17.74
N MET A 129 -6.02 13.97 -18.31
CA MET A 129 -5.66 13.99 -19.73
C MET A 129 -6.85 14.13 -20.68
N LYS A 130 -8.03 13.69 -20.27
CA LYS A 130 -9.24 13.79 -21.07
C LYS A 130 -9.88 15.19 -21.09
N LEU A 131 -9.46 16.10 -20.21
CA LEU A 131 -10.01 17.44 -20.13
C LEU A 131 -9.55 18.32 -21.30
N HIS A 132 -10.48 19.11 -21.86
CA HIS A 132 -10.14 20.15 -22.83
C HIS A 132 -9.32 21.27 -22.15
N PRO A 133 -8.43 21.96 -22.89
CA PRO A 133 -7.61 23.05 -22.32
C PRO A 133 -8.42 24.09 -21.56
N ALA A 134 -9.52 24.56 -22.13
CA ALA A 134 -10.41 25.54 -21.50
C ALA A 134 -11.05 25.04 -20.20
N GLN A 135 -11.34 23.75 -20.10
CA GLN A 135 -11.87 23.14 -18.87
C GLN A 135 -10.80 22.92 -17.82
N ALA A 136 -9.58 22.56 -18.23
CA ALA A 136 -8.45 22.37 -17.35
C ALA A 136 -8.01 23.68 -16.66
N MET A 137 -8.11 24.81 -17.35
CA MET A 137 -7.77 26.14 -16.80
C MET A 137 -8.83 26.72 -15.86
N ARG A 138 -10.06 26.21 -15.84
CA ARG A 138 -11.08 26.66 -14.89
C ARG A 138 -10.88 26.01 -13.52
N PRO A 139 -11.01 26.78 -12.41
CA PRO A 139 -11.04 26.21 -11.07
C PRO A 139 -12.11 25.13 -10.99
N GLU A 140 -11.81 24.05 -10.29
CA GLU A 140 -12.78 22.98 -10.09
C GLU A 140 -13.96 23.51 -9.26
N ALA A 141 -15.18 23.35 -9.79
CA ALA A 141 -16.37 23.73 -9.03
C ALA A 141 -16.41 22.93 -7.72
N PRO A 142 -16.69 23.59 -6.58
CA PRO A 142 -16.81 22.88 -5.31
C PRO A 142 -17.82 21.72 -5.45
N PRO A 143 -17.50 20.53 -4.94
CA PRO A 143 -18.40 19.40 -5.06
C PRO A 143 -19.78 19.74 -4.46
N ALA A 144 -20.83 19.59 -5.24
CA ALA A 144 -22.19 19.89 -4.83
C ALA A 144 -22.52 19.22 -3.50
N GLY A 145 -23.09 19.99 -2.58
CA GLY A 145 -23.37 19.56 -1.22
C GLY A 145 -24.48 18.53 -1.11
N LYS A 146 -24.23 17.29 -1.55
CA LYS A 146 -25.18 16.19 -1.35
C LYS A 146 -25.27 15.82 0.14
N LYS A 147 -26.48 15.60 0.64
CA LYS A 147 -26.71 15.11 2.01
C LYS A 147 -26.05 13.76 2.20
N ILE A 148 -25.35 13.57 3.30
CA ILE A 148 -24.72 12.31 3.68
C ILE A 148 -25.70 11.44 4.47
N LEU A 149 -25.52 10.11 4.43
CA LEU A 149 -26.40 9.15 5.09
C LEU A 149 -26.57 9.40 6.60
N ILE A 150 -25.52 9.88 7.27
CA ILE A 150 -25.55 10.21 8.71
C ILE A 150 -26.44 11.41 9.03
N GLU A 151 -26.64 12.35 8.09
CA GLU A 151 -27.59 13.46 8.25
C GLU A 151 -29.03 12.96 8.37
N ARG A 152 -29.33 11.74 7.94
CA ARG A 152 -30.65 11.10 8.07
C ARG A 152 -30.93 10.65 9.51
N ILE A 153 -29.89 10.38 10.29
CA ILE A 153 -30.02 9.97 11.70
C ILE A 153 -29.99 11.23 12.56
N ARG A 154 -31.19 11.82 12.78
CA ARG A 154 -31.35 13.12 13.43
C ARG A 154 -30.76 13.18 14.85
N ILE A 155 -30.80 12.09 15.60
CA ILE A 155 -30.30 11.98 16.98
C ILE A 155 -28.76 12.10 16.99
N LEU A 156 -28.05 11.34 16.14
CA LEU A 156 -26.60 11.40 16.03
C LEU A 156 -26.12 12.75 15.49
N TRP A 157 -26.88 13.32 14.54
CA TRP A 157 -26.51 14.59 13.93
C TRP A 157 -26.69 15.79 14.84
N SER A 158 -27.69 15.76 15.75
CA SER A 158 -27.93 16.86 16.71
C SER A 158 -26.89 16.91 17.83
N SER A 159 -26.32 15.76 18.23
CA SER A 159 -25.30 15.70 19.28
C SER A 159 -23.90 16.11 18.81
N LEU A 160 -23.68 16.22 17.51
CA LEU A 160 -22.39 16.64 16.93
C LEU A 160 -22.24 18.17 16.96
N THR A 161 -21.08 18.65 17.42
CA THR A 161 -20.67 20.05 17.30
C THR A 161 -20.56 20.48 15.84
N VAL A 162 -20.54 21.78 15.56
CA VAL A 162 -20.39 22.31 14.18
C VAL A 162 -19.12 21.76 13.51
N GLN A 163 -18.03 21.68 14.28
CA GLN A 163 -16.76 21.10 13.80
C GLN A 163 -16.89 19.60 13.50
N GLY A 164 -17.58 18.84 14.36
CA GLY A 164 -17.85 17.42 14.15
C GLY A 164 -18.71 17.18 12.90
N ARG A 165 -19.72 18.01 12.64
CA ARG A 165 -20.53 17.94 11.41
C ARG A 165 -19.72 18.22 10.15
N MET A 166 -18.78 19.20 10.21
CA MET A 166 -17.85 19.48 9.09
C MET A 166 -16.89 18.31 8.85
N ALA A 167 -16.32 17.74 9.91
CA ALA A 167 -15.42 16.59 9.81
C ALA A 167 -16.13 15.39 9.20
N MET A 168 -17.34 15.06 9.66
CA MET A 168 -18.16 13.98 9.09
C MET A 168 -18.49 14.21 7.63
N ARG A 169 -18.87 15.44 7.25
CA ARG A 169 -19.11 15.78 5.82
C ARG A 169 -17.85 15.57 4.98
N ASN A 170 -16.67 15.95 5.47
CA ASN A 170 -15.39 15.75 4.76
C ASN A 170 -15.04 14.27 4.57
N ILE A 171 -15.22 13.46 5.62
CA ILE A 171 -14.97 12.01 5.58
C ILE A 171 -15.87 11.34 4.53
N PHE A 172 -17.17 11.61 4.57
CA PHE A 172 -18.13 10.97 3.67
C PHE A 172 -18.13 11.54 2.24
N ARG A 173 -17.61 12.74 2.03
CA ARG A 173 -17.39 13.29 0.68
C ARG A 173 -16.16 12.70 -0.01
N SER A 174 -15.10 12.44 0.73
CA SER A 174 -13.88 11.81 0.21
C SER A 174 -13.90 10.29 0.37
N LYS A 175 -14.95 9.64 -0.13
CA LYS A 175 -15.21 8.19 0.05
C LYS A 175 -13.99 7.32 -0.22
N GLY A 176 -13.28 7.54 -1.34
CA GLY A 176 -12.10 6.75 -1.68
C GLY A 176 -10.99 6.87 -0.62
N ARG A 177 -10.61 8.11 -0.28
CA ARG A 177 -9.54 8.34 0.71
C ARG A 177 -9.91 7.78 2.07
N SER A 178 -11.14 8.03 2.54
CA SER A 178 -11.61 7.55 3.85
C SER A 178 -11.68 6.03 3.90
N PHE A 179 -12.11 5.38 2.82
CA PHE A 179 -12.15 3.92 2.70
C PHE A 179 -10.75 3.30 2.77
N PHE A 180 -9.78 3.85 2.03
CA PHE A 180 -8.40 3.35 2.07
C PHE A 180 -7.72 3.60 3.42
N THR A 181 -7.99 4.75 4.05
CA THR A 181 -7.50 5.01 5.41
C THR A 181 -8.09 4.01 6.40
N LEU A 182 -9.39 3.73 6.30
CA LEU A 182 -10.05 2.73 7.15
C LEU A 182 -9.45 1.34 6.96
N ILE A 183 -9.26 0.89 5.70
CA ILE A 183 -8.61 -0.39 5.41
C ILE A 183 -7.20 -0.43 6.00
N GLY A 184 -6.41 0.64 5.85
CA GLY A 184 -5.07 0.70 6.42
C GLY A 184 -5.07 0.54 7.94
N VAL A 185 -5.96 1.24 8.64
CA VAL A 185 -6.11 1.12 10.11
C VAL A 185 -6.54 -0.28 10.51
N VAL A 186 -7.56 -0.84 9.84
CA VAL A 186 -8.05 -2.21 10.12
C VAL A 186 -6.94 -3.24 9.89
N PHE A 187 -6.19 -3.11 8.80
CA PHE A 187 -5.09 -4.02 8.49
C PHE A 187 -3.97 -3.94 9.54
N THR A 188 -3.58 -2.73 9.93
CA THR A 188 -2.56 -2.53 10.97
C THR A 188 -3.01 -3.12 12.30
N PHE A 189 -4.27 -2.89 12.68
CA PHE A 189 -4.85 -3.46 13.90
C PHE A 189 -4.92 -4.99 13.84
N ALA A 190 -5.34 -5.55 12.71
CA ALA A 190 -5.39 -6.99 12.52
C ALA A 190 -3.99 -7.63 12.62
N MET A 191 -2.97 -7.03 12.01
CA MET A 191 -1.60 -7.51 12.14
C MET A 191 -1.09 -7.45 13.58
N MET A 192 -1.38 -6.37 14.29
CA MET A 192 -0.99 -6.23 15.70
C MET A 192 -1.69 -7.26 16.58
N ALA A 193 -3.00 -7.47 16.39
CA ALA A 193 -3.77 -8.48 17.11
C ALA A 193 -3.24 -9.89 16.85
N THR A 194 -2.91 -10.22 15.59
CA THR A 194 -2.33 -11.51 15.22
C THR A 194 -0.96 -11.74 15.89
N MET A 195 -0.12 -10.71 15.95
CA MET A 195 1.18 -10.80 16.63
C MET A 195 1.02 -11.07 18.13
N ILE A 196 0.10 -10.36 18.79
CA ILE A 196 -0.16 -10.56 20.22
C ILE A 196 -0.72 -11.97 20.47
N SER A 197 -1.71 -12.43 19.68
CA SER A 197 -2.26 -13.78 19.78
C SER A 197 -1.21 -14.87 19.55
N PHE A 198 -0.31 -14.65 18.60
CA PHE A 198 0.79 -15.57 18.34
C PHE A 198 1.75 -15.66 19.54
N TYR A 199 2.10 -14.52 20.14
CA TYR A 199 2.93 -14.47 21.33
C TYR A 199 2.28 -15.21 22.50
N GLU A 200 0.99 -14.95 22.81
CA GLU A 200 0.25 -15.65 23.85
C GLU A 200 0.18 -17.16 23.61
N THR A 201 -0.07 -17.58 22.37
CA THR A 201 -0.13 -19.00 22.00
C THR A 201 1.22 -19.69 22.23
N MET A 202 2.32 -19.03 21.86
CA MET A 202 3.68 -19.56 22.09
C MET A 202 4.00 -19.66 23.58
N ASP A 203 3.62 -18.67 24.38
CA ASP A 203 3.85 -18.66 25.82
C ASP A 203 3.10 -19.80 26.51
N ILE A 204 1.82 -20.00 26.18
CA ILE A 204 1.01 -21.12 26.67
C ILE A 204 1.61 -22.47 26.24
N MET A 205 2.03 -22.63 24.99
CA MET A 205 2.64 -23.87 24.50
C MET A 205 3.93 -24.20 25.26
N MET A 206 4.77 -23.19 25.53
CA MET A 206 6.02 -23.37 26.29
C MET A 206 5.72 -23.80 27.72
N ILE A 207 4.81 -23.13 28.41
CA ILE A 207 4.42 -23.45 29.79
C ILE A 207 3.85 -24.87 29.88
N ASP A 208 2.91 -25.23 29.01
CA ASP A 208 2.27 -26.57 28.96
C ASP A 208 3.29 -27.70 28.68
N GLN A 209 4.28 -27.42 27.82
CA GLN A 209 5.34 -28.40 27.57
C GLN A 209 6.25 -28.59 28.79
N PHE A 210 6.63 -27.52 29.48
CA PHE A 210 7.46 -27.61 30.67
C PHE A 210 6.73 -28.30 31.81
N GLU A 211 5.45 -28.04 32.07
CA GLU A 211 4.68 -28.72 33.11
C GLU A 211 4.49 -30.21 32.82
N LYS A 212 4.25 -30.60 31.58
CA LYS A 212 4.10 -32.01 31.21
C LYS A 212 5.40 -32.80 31.29
N ILE A 213 6.54 -32.17 30.98
CA ILE A 213 7.84 -32.83 31.04
C ILE A 213 8.32 -32.97 32.50
N GLN A 214 8.10 -32.02 33.38
CA GLN A 214 8.48 -32.09 34.78
C GLN A 214 7.65 -33.09 35.60
N ASN A 215 6.40 -33.37 35.25
CA ASN A 215 5.58 -34.36 35.93
C ASN A 215 5.95 -35.84 35.67
N TYR A 216 6.88 -36.13 34.75
CA TYR A 216 7.36 -37.49 34.47
C TYR A 216 8.62 -37.89 35.29
N ASN A 217 9.11 -37.01 36.15
CA ASN A 217 10.37 -37.27 36.94
C ASN A 217 10.11 -37.38 38.46
N ILE A 218 8.92 -37.82 38.91
CA ILE A 218 8.68 -38.22 40.30
C ILE A 218 8.14 -39.65 40.33
#